data_9c59e790d2ff54abbadf16173cd02d64
#
_entry.id   9c59e790d2ff54abbadf16173cd02d64
#
_cell.length_a   1.000
_cell.length_b   1.000
_cell.length_c   1.000
_cell.angle_alpha   90.00
_cell.angle_beta   90.00
_cell.angle_gamma   90.00
#
_symmetry.space_group_name_H-M   'P 1'
#
loop_
_entity.id
_entity.type
_entity.pdbx_description
1 polymer ?
#
loop_
_entity_poly.entity_id
_entity_poly.type
_entity_poly.pdbx_seq_one_letter_code
_entity_poly.pdbx_strand_id
1 'polypeptide(L)'
;MRRTFVITLSALLVTLTSASVAIASPLADVLKLVPQALPDVMISFTDWSQIKSELGLGFLTGDGPEAFRLELFRRVSQDHAAASAYALTYNRIHAETWGWDSADLEWEANVVSSELPPTYILKLRDDFDFSAAAARFAERGFSQTESRSALIYSHELDPSADWIRTTELSILTTAYVEDEKMMILSSYPASVEILLAVRAGEFAALAEDPFTVAAVEHLDNPTSAILMRGLGECLRFTPNPILDLIETAPTGRDIAELREMVEEKQLLVPYRALAVGYREKDSRPVGTIVFEYDAPELAEADLAARCLLAEEGSSSHYDAPIAESYFTVLDCAVKESAVILEVSPINDQPNRLFRMVLYRDAPFAGCSS
;
A
#
# COMPACT_ATOMS: atom_id res chain seq x y z
N MET A 1 55.92 -10.05 58.50
CA MET A 1 55.65 -10.38 57.10
C MET A 1 54.12 -10.49 56.94
N ARG A 2 53.47 -9.36 56.44
CA ARG A 2 52.03 -9.36 56.13
C ARG A 2 51.96 -9.39 54.61
N ARG A 3 51.32 -10.41 54.03
CA ARG A 3 51.01 -10.52 52.59
C ARG A 3 49.64 -9.94 52.37
N THR A 4 49.57 -8.84 51.61
CA THR A 4 48.38 -8.18 51.14
C THR A 4 47.93 -8.91 49.87
N PHE A 5 46.75 -9.52 49.89
CA PHE A 5 46.08 -10.06 48.69
C PHE A 5 45.30 -8.95 48.02
N VAL A 6 45.67 -8.62 46.80
CA VAL A 6 44.89 -7.73 45.91
C VAL A 6 43.95 -8.61 45.10
N ILE A 7 42.65 -8.48 45.35
CA ILE A 7 41.61 -9.13 44.54
C ILE A 7 41.23 -8.13 43.45
N THR A 8 41.62 -8.41 42.19
CA THR A 8 41.20 -7.67 41.01
C THR A 8 39.83 -8.19 40.58
N LEU A 9 38.79 -7.37 40.77
CA LEU A 9 37.45 -7.68 40.33
C LEU A 9 37.30 -7.20 38.87
N SER A 10 37.37 -8.14 37.91
CA SER A 10 37.07 -7.86 36.50
C SER A 10 35.57 -7.83 36.31
N ALA A 11 34.99 -6.63 36.15
CA ALA A 11 33.63 -6.47 35.78
C ALA A 11 33.47 -6.77 34.27
N LEU A 12 32.87 -7.90 33.95
CA LEU A 12 32.47 -8.28 32.60
C LEU A 12 31.18 -7.52 32.26
N LEU A 13 31.32 -6.43 31.50
CA LEU A 13 30.18 -5.66 30.96
C LEU A 13 29.59 -6.46 29.79
N VAL A 14 28.54 -7.25 30.05
CA VAL A 14 27.73 -7.89 29.00
C VAL A 14 26.80 -6.83 28.47
N THR A 15 27.16 -6.21 27.33
CA THR A 15 26.25 -5.43 26.53
C THR A 15 25.26 -6.38 25.86
N LEU A 16 24.09 -6.55 26.45
CA LEU A 16 22.91 -7.11 25.78
C LEU A 16 22.48 -6.10 24.71
N THR A 17 22.97 -6.27 23.50
CA THR A 17 22.30 -5.73 22.32
C THR A 17 20.97 -6.49 22.20
N SER A 18 19.88 -5.89 22.66
CA SER A 18 18.53 -6.30 22.28
C SER A 18 18.42 -6.11 20.77
N ALA A 19 18.73 -7.17 20.01
CA ALA A 19 18.26 -7.26 18.65
C ALA A 19 16.72 -7.25 18.75
N SER A 20 16.10 -6.13 18.45
CA SER A 20 14.70 -6.09 18.13
C SER A 20 14.51 -7.07 16.97
N VAL A 21 13.86 -8.19 17.24
CA VAL A 21 13.33 -9.05 16.18
C VAL A 21 12.25 -8.18 15.55
N ALA A 22 12.60 -7.45 14.50
CA ALA A 22 11.62 -6.82 13.65
C ALA A 22 10.73 -7.96 13.14
N ILE A 23 9.48 -7.99 13.58
CA ILE A 23 8.47 -8.88 13.02
C ILE A 23 8.37 -8.41 11.56
N ALA A 24 8.81 -9.26 10.64
CA ALA A 24 8.79 -8.95 9.23
C ALA A 24 7.32 -8.75 8.83
N SER A 25 6.93 -7.50 8.61
CA SER A 25 5.60 -7.16 8.10
C SER A 25 5.49 -7.68 6.67
N PRO A 26 4.37 -8.31 6.27
CA PRO A 26 4.15 -8.68 4.87
C PRO A 26 4.31 -7.49 3.90
N LEU A 27 3.96 -6.28 4.32
CA LEU A 27 4.21 -5.07 3.54
C LEU A 27 5.72 -4.81 3.30
N ALA A 28 6.57 -5.12 4.28
CA ALA A 28 8.03 -5.03 4.11
C ALA A 28 8.55 -6.06 3.09
N ASP A 29 7.89 -7.22 2.96
CA ASP A 29 8.24 -8.19 1.92
C ASP A 29 7.87 -7.68 0.52
N VAL A 30 6.79 -6.93 0.37
CA VAL A 30 6.45 -6.25 -0.90
C VAL A 30 7.56 -5.30 -1.32
N LEU A 31 8.15 -4.52 -0.40
CA LEU A 31 9.23 -3.58 -0.72
C LEU A 31 10.47 -4.26 -1.32
N LYS A 32 10.71 -5.54 -1.02
CA LYS A 32 11.84 -6.32 -1.57
C LYS A 32 11.65 -6.69 -3.06
N LEU A 33 10.44 -6.50 -3.58
CA LEU A 33 10.07 -6.86 -4.95
C LEU A 33 9.93 -5.64 -5.87
N VAL A 34 9.81 -4.44 -5.30
CA VAL A 34 9.57 -3.21 -6.06
C VAL A 34 10.90 -2.51 -6.36
N PRO A 35 11.17 -2.08 -7.62
CA PRO A 35 12.41 -1.37 -7.96
C PRO A 35 12.55 -0.05 -7.21
N GLN A 36 13.73 0.18 -6.61
CA GLN A 36 14.06 1.46 -5.97
C GLN A 36 14.15 2.61 -6.98
N ALA A 37 14.55 2.31 -8.21
CA ALA A 37 14.81 3.32 -9.25
C ALA A 37 13.55 4.00 -9.81
N LEU A 38 12.33 3.51 -9.49
CA LEU A 38 11.10 4.15 -9.94
C LEU A 38 11.02 5.59 -9.40
N PRO A 39 10.71 6.57 -10.26
CA PRO A 39 10.70 7.99 -9.84
C PRO A 39 9.55 8.32 -8.89
N ASP A 40 8.44 7.65 -9.08
CA ASP A 40 7.23 7.67 -8.25
C ASP A 40 6.71 6.24 -8.09
N VAL A 41 6.12 5.96 -6.97
CA VAL A 41 5.47 4.67 -6.75
C VAL A 41 4.30 4.82 -5.77
N MET A 42 3.20 4.16 -6.09
CA MET A 42 2.10 3.93 -5.18
C MET A 42 1.93 2.42 -5.00
N ILE A 43 1.92 1.98 -3.75
CA ILE A 43 1.67 0.58 -3.36
C ILE A 43 0.40 0.56 -2.54
N SER A 44 -0.60 -0.19 -2.97
CA SER A 44 -1.77 -0.54 -2.16
C SER A 44 -1.60 -1.96 -1.66
N PHE A 45 -1.72 -2.17 -0.37
CA PHE A 45 -1.48 -3.44 0.32
C PHE A 45 -2.70 -3.87 1.13
N THR A 46 -2.97 -5.18 1.16
CA THR A 46 -4.01 -5.80 1.99
C THR A 46 -3.54 -7.14 2.53
N ASP A 47 -3.56 -7.30 3.85
CA ASP A 47 -3.32 -8.56 4.55
C ASP A 47 -4.64 -9.34 4.69
N TRP A 48 -4.85 -10.28 3.78
CA TRP A 48 -6.04 -11.15 3.76
C TRP A 48 -6.10 -12.10 4.94
N SER A 49 -4.95 -12.57 5.41
CA SER A 49 -4.87 -13.48 6.55
C SER A 49 -5.31 -12.81 7.83
N GLN A 50 -4.86 -11.56 8.04
CA GLN A 50 -5.28 -10.77 9.18
C GLN A 50 -6.76 -10.47 9.14
N ILE A 51 -7.29 -10.01 7.99
CA ILE A 51 -8.74 -9.73 7.83
C ILE A 51 -9.58 -11.00 8.06
N LYS A 52 -9.17 -12.14 7.47
CA LYS A 52 -9.85 -13.43 7.72
C LYS A 52 -9.87 -13.78 9.21
N SER A 53 -8.76 -13.53 9.92
CA SER A 53 -8.68 -13.76 11.36
C SER A 53 -9.63 -12.85 12.15
N GLU A 54 -9.64 -11.54 11.85
CA GLU A 54 -10.52 -10.54 12.48
C GLU A 54 -12.01 -10.87 12.27
N LEU A 55 -12.35 -11.43 11.10
CA LEU A 55 -13.72 -11.85 10.78
C LEU A 55 -14.10 -13.24 11.30
N GLY A 56 -13.16 -13.97 11.95
CA GLY A 56 -13.38 -15.36 12.36
C GLY A 56 -13.44 -16.35 11.20
N LEU A 57 -12.89 -16.00 10.04
CA LEU A 57 -12.88 -16.77 8.80
C LEU A 57 -11.48 -17.32 8.46
N GLY A 58 -10.55 -17.41 9.42
CA GLY A 58 -9.18 -17.87 9.21
C GLY A 58 -9.04 -19.28 8.61
N PHE A 59 -10.11 -20.10 8.70
CA PHE A 59 -10.17 -21.43 8.08
C PHE A 59 -10.54 -21.41 6.59
N LEU A 60 -10.94 -20.25 6.04
CA LEU A 60 -11.53 -20.18 4.71
C LEU A 60 -10.46 -20.24 3.62
N THR A 61 -10.70 -21.13 2.64
CA THR A 61 -9.92 -21.32 1.41
C THR A 61 -10.81 -21.20 0.18
N GLY A 62 -10.20 -21.18 -1.01
CA GLY A 62 -10.94 -21.16 -2.28
C GLY A 62 -11.91 -22.34 -2.49
N ASP A 63 -11.61 -23.49 -1.87
CA ASP A 63 -12.49 -24.66 -1.88
C ASP A 63 -13.60 -24.59 -0.81
N GLY A 64 -13.60 -23.56 0.02
CA GLY A 64 -14.59 -23.38 1.09
C GLY A 64 -15.99 -23.04 0.55
N PRO A 65 -17.00 -23.07 1.43
CA PRO A 65 -18.38 -22.79 1.02
C PRO A 65 -18.54 -21.40 0.39
N GLU A 66 -19.16 -21.33 -0.78
CA GLU A 66 -19.33 -20.09 -1.58
C GLU A 66 -19.92 -18.94 -0.73
N ALA A 67 -20.91 -19.25 0.14
CA ALA A 67 -21.54 -18.23 0.97
C ALA A 67 -20.55 -17.50 1.89
N PHE A 68 -19.56 -18.20 2.46
CA PHE A 68 -18.52 -17.59 3.29
C PHE A 68 -17.49 -16.82 2.45
N ARG A 69 -17.15 -17.30 1.26
CA ARG A 69 -16.26 -16.58 0.33
C ARG A 69 -16.88 -15.27 -0.13
N LEU A 70 -18.15 -15.28 -0.50
CA LEU A 70 -18.90 -14.06 -0.86
C LEU A 70 -19.03 -13.09 0.32
N GLU A 71 -19.24 -13.59 1.54
CA GLU A 71 -19.31 -12.74 2.74
C GLU A 71 -17.94 -12.12 3.05
N LEU A 72 -16.85 -12.90 2.99
CA LEU A 72 -15.49 -12.38 3.12
C LEU A 72 -15.26 -11.24 2.11
N PHE A 73 -15.50 -11.53 0.84
CA PHE A 73 -15.31 -10.55 -0.22
C PHE A 73 -16.14 -9.28 0.00
N ARG A 74 -17.41 -9.42 0.34
CA ARG A 74 -18.29 -8.29 0.61
C ARG A 74 -17.77 -7.41 1.74
N ARG A 75 -17.36 -8.00 2.86
CA ARG A 75 -16.85 -7.26 4.01
C ARG A 75 -15.52 -6.58 3.70
N VAL A 76 -14.60 -7.30 3.08
CA VAL A 76 -13.30 -6.73 2.70
C VAL A 76 -13.46 -5.55 1.74
N SER A 77 -14.28 -5.69 0.71
CA SER A 77 -14.50 -4.63 -0.28
C SER A 77 -15.19 -3.40 0.28
N GLN A 78 -16.04 -3.57 1.30
CA GLN A 78 -16.78 -2.46 1.90
C GLN A 78 -15.99 -1.72 2.98
N ASP A 79 -15.25 -2.46 3.80
CA ASP A 79 -14.80 -1.94 5.07
C ASP A 79 -13.28 -1.96 5.27
N HIS A 80 -12.55 -2.90 4.65
CA HIS A 80 -11.18 -3.21 5.05
C HIS A 80 -10.10 -2.95 3.99
N ALA A 81 -10.33 -3.29 2.73
CA ALA A 81 -9.27 -3.28 1.74
C ALA A 81 -8.95 -1.88 1.20
N ALA A 82 -7.70 -1.71 0.81
CA ALA A 82 -7.33 -0.63 -0.08
C ALA A 82 -8.11 -0.75 -1.41
N ALA A 83 -8.66 0.36 -1.91
CA ALA A 83 -9.62 0.35 -3.02
C ALA A 83 -9.03 -0.16 -4.36
N SER A 84 -7.72 -0.33 -4.45
CA SER A 84 -7.01 -0.86 -5.63
C SER A 84 -6.59 -2.32 -5.49
N ALA A 85 -7.08 -3.05 -4.48
CA ALA A 85 -6.78 -4.46 -4.30
C ALA A 85 -7.33 -5.30 -5.47
N TYR A 86 -6.54 -6.27 -5.95
CA TYR A 86 -6.95 -7.17 -7.05
C TYR A 86 -8.23 -7.92 -6.71
N ALA A 87 -8.30 -8.42 -5.49
CA ALA A 87 -9.46 -9.18 -5.02
C ALA A 87 -10.78 -8.39 -5.04
N LEU A 88 -10.74 -7.05 -5.05
CA LEU A 88 -11.94 -6.23 -5.24
C LEU A 88 -12.55 -6.34 -6.64
N THR A 89 -11.82 -6.88 -7.59
CA THR A 89 -12.30 -7.14 -8.95
C THR A 89 -12.90 -8.53 -9.09
N TYR A 90 -12.92 -9.31 -7.99
CA TYR A 90 -13.46 -10.65 -7.94
C TYR A 90 -14.87 -10.70 -8.53
N ASN A 91 -15.12 -11.72 -9.30
CA ASN A 91 -16.44 -12.12 -9.70
C ASN A 91 -16.67 -13.60 -9.35
N ARG A 92 -17.92 -14.02 -9.25
CA ARG A 92 -18.33 -15.36 -8.83
C ARG A 92 -17.64 -16.50 -9.59
N ILE A 93 -17.31 -16.27 -10.85
CA ILE A 93 -16.71 -17.29 -11.71
C ILE A 93 -15.16 -17.26 -11.72
N HIS A 94 -14.54 -16.39 -10.91
CA HIS A 94 -13.08 -16.21 -10.95
C HIS A 94 -12.33 -17.51 -10.64
N ALA A 95 -12.70 -18.18 -9.56
CA ALA A 95 -12.11 -19.46 -9.18
C ALA A 95 -12.29 -20.55 -10.25
N GLU A 96 -13.50 -20.65 -10.85
CA GLU A 96 -13.77 -21.58 -11.93
C GLU A 96 -12.98 -21.24 -13.19
N THR A 97 -12.75 -19.96 -13.42
CA THR A 97 -12.05 -19.43 -14.59
C THR A 97 -10.56 -19.60 -14.51
N TRP A 98 -9.95 -19.32 -13.35
CA TRP A 98 -8.51 -19.17 -13.17
C TRP A 98 -7.88 -20.16 -12.21
N GLY A 99 -8.69 -20.96 -11.48
CA GLY A 99 -8.23 -22.01 -10.59
C GLY A 99 -7.70 -21.54 -9.24
N TRP A 100 -8.01 -20.29 -8.83
CA TRP A 100 -7.70 -19.71 -7.52
C TRP A 100 -8.75 -18.67 -7.13
N ASP A 101 -8.81 -18.32 -5.84
CA ASP A 101 -9.82 -17.45 -5.25
C ASP A 101 -9.14 -16.44 -4.30
N SER A 102 -9.81 -15.34 -4.02
CA SER A 102 -9.34 -14.36 -3.01
C SER A 102 -9.20 -14.96 -1.61
N ALA A 103 -9.96 -16.02 -1.29
CA ALA A 103 -9.83 -16.75 -0.03
C ALA A 103 -8.52 -17.54 0.10
N ASP A 104 -7.84 -17.81 -1.03
CA ASP A 104 -6.52 -18.46 -1.06
C ASP A 104 -5.37 -17.48 -0.80
N LEU A 105 -5.64 -16.17 -0.78
CA LEU A 105 -4.61 -15.15 -0.55
C LEU A 105 -4.26 -15.02 0.93
N GLU A 106 -2.96 -14.89 1.21
CA GLU A 106 -2.45 -14.43 2.50
C GLU A 106 -2.36 -12.90 2.53
N TRP A 107 -1.78 -12.33 1.47
CA TRP A 107 -1.75 -10.88 1.26
C TRP A 107 -1.67 -10.55 -0.23
N GLU A 108 -1.97 -9.32 -0.56
CA GLU A 108 -1.81 -8.78 -1.90
C GLU A 108 -1.26 -7.36 -1.88
N ALA A 109 -0.57 -7.01 -2.96
CA ALA A 109 -0.16 -5.64 -3.23
C ALA A 109 -0.42 -5.28 -4.69
N ASN A 110 -0.82 -4.03 -4.94
CA ASN A 110 -0.85 -3.44 -6.26
C ASN A 110 0.20 -2.33 -6.34
N VAL A 111 1.10 -2.44 -7.28
CA VAL A 111 2.19 -1.50 -7.52
C VAL A 111 1.90 -0.72 -8.79
N VAL A 112 1.89 0.61 -8.70
CA VAL A 112 1.66 1.53 -9.82
C VAL A 112 2.72 2.62 -9.80
N SER A 113 3.26 2.95 -10.96
CA SER A 113 4.19 4.06 -11.18
C SER A 113 3.94 4.68 -12.55
N SER A 114 4.47 5.85 -12.82
CA SER A 114 4.47 6.45 -14.16
C SER A 114 5.22 5.58 -15.19
N GLU A 115 6.21 4.78 -14.73
CA GLU A 115 7.04 3.91 -15.57
C GLU A 115 6.65 2.43 -15.47
N LEU A 116 5.82 2.05 -14.50
CA LEU A 116 5.38 0.69 -14.28
C LEU A 116 3.84 0.63 -14.28
N PRO A 117 3.23 0.06 -15.33
CA PRO A 117 1.79 -0.20 -15.36
C PRO A 117 1.34 -1.02 -14.16
N PRO A 118 0.04 -0.97 -13.79
CA PRO A 118 -0.49 -1.70 -12.64
C PRO A 118 -0.02 -3.15 -12.64
N THR A 119 0.66 -3.53 -11.56
CA THR A 119 1.23 -4.86 -11.37
C THR A 119 0.83 -5.37 -10.00
N TYR A 120 0.22 -6.53 -9.95
CA TYR A 120 -0.26 -7.15 -8.73
C TYR A 120 0.73 -8.20 -8.26
N ILE A 121 0.98 -8.24 -6.96
CA ILE A 121 1.78 -9.24 -6.27
C ILE A 121 0.83 -9.93 -5.29
N LEU A 122 0.64 -11.22 -5.43
CA LEU A 122 -0.29 -12.02 -4.64
C LEU A 122 0.49 -13.13 -3.92
N LYS A 123 0.45 -13.15 -2.60
CA LYS A 123 0.95 -14.25 -1.80
C LYS A 123 -0.21 -15.21 -1.55
N LEU A 124 -0.05 -16.44 -1.99
CA LEU A 124 -0.97 -17.53 -1.74
C LEU A 124 -0.61 -18.24 -0.43
N ARG A 125 -1.57 -18.95 0.15
CA ARG A 125 -1.34 -19.81 1.32
C ARG A 125 -0.29 -20.88 1.03
N ASP A 126 0.46 -21.28 2.03
CA ASP A 126 1.62 -22.17 1.85
C ASP A 126 1.27 -23.55 1.27
N ASP A 127 0.08 -24.06 1.54
CA ASP A 127 -0.42 -25.35 1.05
C ASP A 127 -1.20 -25.25 -0.26
N PHE A 128 -1.18 -24.07 -0.93
CA PHE A 128 -1.87 -23.89 -2.20
C PHE A 128 -1.25 -24.75 -3.32
N ASP A 129 -2.10 -25.52 -4.01
CA ASP A 129 -1.71 -26.29 -5.19
C ASP A 129 -2.00 -25.49 -6.48
N PHE A 130 -0.96 -25.01 -7.12
CA PHE A 130 -1.06 -24.20 -8.35
C PHE A 130 -1.49 -25.03 -9.59
N SER A 131 -1.56 -26.35 -9.50
CA SER A 131 -1.84 -27.21 -10.64
C SER A 131 -3.17 -26.88 -11.34
N ALA A 132 -4.20 -26.53 -10.57
CA ALA A 132 -5.48 -26.12 -11.12
C ALA A 132 -5.38 -24.82 -11.93
N ALA A 133 -4.66 -23.82 -11.42
CA ALA A 133 -4.44 -22.56 -12.13
C ALA A 133 -3.60 -22.78 -13.40
N ALA A 134 -2.53 -23.59 -13.33
CA ALA A 134 -1.72 -23.94 -14.48
C ALA A 134 -2.56 -24.61 -15.59
N ALA A 135 -3.46 -25.54 -15.22
CA ALA A 135 -4.38 -26.18 -16.17
C ALA A 135 -5.29 -25.15 -16.86
N ARG A 136 -5.84 -24.17 -16.10
CA ARG A 136 -6.69 -23.10 -16.64
C ARG A 136 -5.93 -22.19 -17.61
N PHE A 137 -4.68 -21.83 -17.28
CA PHE A 137 -3.83 -21.08 -18.21
C PHE A 137 -3.60 -21.84 -19.50
N ALA A 138 -3.28 -23.15 -19.42
CA ALA A 138 -3.08 -24.00 -20.62
C ALA A 138 -4.36 -24.12 -21.46
N GLU A 139 -5.52 -24.34 -20.85
CA GLU A 139 -6.83 -24.42 -21.54
C GLU A 139 -7.16 -23.12 -22.29
N ARG A 140 -6.67 -21.98 -21.81
CA ARG A 140 -6.88 -20.67 -22.41
C ARG A 140 -5.82 -20.26 -23.42
N GLY A 141 -4.87 -21.15 -23.70
CA GLY A 141 -3.85 -20.93 -24.73
C GLY A 141 -2.67 -20.05 -24.27
N PHE A 142 -2.46 -19.88 -22.96
CA PHE A 142 -1.26 -19.22 -22.46
C PHE A 142 -0.02 -20.06 -22.82
N SER A 143 1.01 -19.39 -23.31
CA SER A 143 2.34 -19.97 -23.45
C SER A 143 3.02 -19.99 -22.10
N GLN A 144 3.76 -21.07 -21.80
CA GLN A 144 4.55 -21.20 -20.58
C GLN A 144 6.03 -21.10 -20.91
N THR A 145 6.74 -20.29 -20.13
CA THR A 145 8.20 -20.17 -20.13
C THR A 145 8.72 -20.19 -18.69
N GLU A 146 10.03 -20.23 -18.51
CA GLU A 146 10.67 -20.15 -17.19
C GLU A 146 11.73 -19.06 -17.19
N SER A 147 11.73 -18.22 -16.15
CA SER A 147 12.73 -17.17 -15.92
C SER A 147 12.92 -16.95 -14.42
N ARG A 148 14.17 -16.84 -13.98
CA ARG A 148 14.55 -16.55 -12.57
C ARG A 148 13.82 -17.42 -11.55
N SER A 149 13.72 -18.73 -11.81
CA SER A 149 13.01 -19.70 -10.97
C SER A 149 11.51 -19.42 -10.82
N ALA A 150 10.91 -18.74 -11.79
CA ALA A 150 9.46 -18.53 -11.87
C ALA A 150 8.92 -19.16 -13.16
N LEU A 151 7.74 -19.77 -13.09
CA LEU A 151 6.96 -20.17 -14.27
C LEU A 151 6.17 -18.96 -14.76
N ILE A 152 6.37 -18.59 -16.03
CA ILE A 152 5.71 -17.42 -16.63
C ILE A 152 4.68 -17.91 -17.64
N TYR A 153 3.44 -17.53 -17.44
CA TYR A 153 2.31 -17.75 -18.33
C TYR A 153 2.00 -16.44 -19.05
N SER A 154 2.04 -16.44 -20.38
CA SER A 154 1.80 -15.24 -21.18
C SER A 154 0.80 -15.51 -22.29
N HIS A 155 -0.10 -14.57 -22.51
CA HIS A 155 -1.07 -14.60 -23.60
C HIS A 155 -1.02 -13.27 -24.35
N GLU A 156 -1.01 -13.34 -25.69
CA GLU A 156 -1.15 -12.14 -26.52
C GLU A 156 -2.58 -11.61 -26.42
N LEU A 157 -2.72 -10.29 -26.32
CA LEU A 157 -4.01 -9.64 -26.28
C LEU A 157 -4.76 -9.87 -27.62
N ASP A 158 -5.84 -10.61 -27.57
CA ASP A 158 -6.80 -10.70 -28.67
C ASP A 158 -8.06 -9.87 -28.31
N PRO A 159 -8.21 -8.65 -28.84
CA PRO A 159 -9.36 -7.79 -28.54
C PRO A 159 -10.70 -8.39 -28.99
N SER A 160 -10.69 -9.41 -29.84
CA SER A 160 -11.90 -10.08 -30.31
C SER A 160 -12.34 -11.24 -29.44
N ALA A 161 -11.53 -11.64 -28.44
CA ALA A 161 -11.84 -12.75 -27.55
C ALA A 161 -12.96 -12.36 -26.55
N ASP A 162 -14.04 -13.12 -26.51
CA ASP A 162 -15.21 -12.87 -25.65
C ASP A 162 -14.90 -12.89 -24.14
N TRP A 163 -13.76 -13.48 -23.75
CA TRP A 163 -13.36 -13.62 -22.36
C TRP A 163 -12.60 -12.42 -21.79
N ILE A 164 -12.16 -11.48 -22.66
CA ILE A 164 -11.37 -10.32 -22.21
C ILE A 164 -12.28 -9.31 -21.56
N ARG A 165 -12.24 -9.28 -20.23
CA ARG A 165 -12.84 -8.23 -19.40
C ARG A 165 -11.72 -7.40 -18.78
N THR A 166 -12.07 -6.21 -18.28
CA THR A 166 -11.08 -5.28 -17.67
C THR A 166 -10.23 -5.93 -16.59
N THR A 167 -10.82 -6.84 -15.79
CA THR A 167 -10.13 -7.60 -14.75
C THR A 167 -9.19 -8.67 -15.27
N GLU A 168 -9.48 -9.21 -16.45
CA GLU A 168 -8.71 -10.28 -17.07
C GLU A 168 -7.47 -9.76 -17.79
N LEU A 169 -7.44 -8.45 -18.12
CA LEU A 169 -6.26 -7.83 -18.69
C LEU A 169 -5.05 -7.87 -17.74
N SER A 170 -5.27 -7.80 -16.43
CA SER A 170 -4.19 -7.82 -15.45
C SER A 170 -3.47 -9.17 -15.35
N ILE A 171 -4.03 -10.26 -15.88
CA ILE A 171 -3.44 -11.60 -15.83
C ILE A 171 -2.84 -12.07 -17.15
N LEU A 172 -2.80 -11.21 -18.18
CA LEU A 172 -2.20 -11.57 -19.49
C LEU A 172 -0.75 -12.03 -19.38
N THR A 173 -0.04 -11.61 -18.34
CA THR A 173 1.26 -12.15 -17.96
C THR A 173 1.25 -12.44 -16.47
N THR A 174 1.39 -13.70 -16.12
CA THR A 174 1.44 -14.18 -14.73
C THR A 174 2.73 -14.95 -14.51
N ALA A 175 3.56 -14.51 -13.57
CA ALA A 175 4.67 -15.31 -13.06
C ALA A 175 4.25 -15.99 -11.75
N TYR A 176 4.59 -17.28 -11.63
CA TYR A 176 4.40 -18.03 -10.39
C TYR A 176 5.74 -18.51 -9.83
N VAL A 177 6.01 -18.15 -8.59
CA VAL A 177 7.20 -18.53 -7.83
C VAL A 177 6.80 -19.60 -6.82
N GLU A 178 7.11 -20.88 -7.13
CA GLU A 178 6.64 -22.05 -6.38
C GLU A 178 7.12 -22.04 -4.92
N ASP A 179 8.40 -21.78 -4.69
CA ASP A 179 9.00 -21.82 -3.36
C ASP A 179 8.43 -20.75 -2.41
N GLU A 180 7.92 -19.67 -2.97
CA GLU A 180 7.35 -18.55 -2.22
C GLU A 180 5.82 -18.52 -2.27
N LYS A 181 5.18 -19.43 -3.01
CA LYS A 181 3.72 -19.42 -3.26
C LYS A 181 3.23 -18.03 -3.68
N MET A 182 3.94 -17.41 -4.61
CA MET A 182 3.69 -16.02 -5.00
C MET A 182 3.37 -15.93 -6.49
N MET A 183 2.36 -15.12 -6.83
CA MET A 183 2.05 -14.73 -8.20
C MET A 183 2.36 -13.24 -8.41
N ILE A 184 2.91 -12.92 -9.58
CA ILE A 184 3.08 -11.54 -10.06
C ILE A 184 2.31 -11.43 -11.37
N LEU A 185 1.34 -10.52 -11.44
CA LEU A 185 0.41 -10.39 -12.56
C LEU A 185 0.45 -8.99 -13.16
N SER A 186 0.45 -8.90 -14.49
CA SER A 186 0.35 -7.63 -15.22
C SER A 186 -0.19 -7.84 -16.63
N SER A 187 -0.72 -6.77 -17.23
CA SER A 187 -1.00 -6.73 -18.68
C SER A 187 0.28 -6.69 -19.52
N TYR A 188 1.43 -6.36 -18.92
CA TYR A 188 2.69 -6.11 -19.61
C TYR A 188 3.78 -7.08 -19.14
N PRO A 189 4.33 -7.90 -20.04
CA PRO A 189 5.40 -8.84 -19.70
C PRO A 189 6.62 -8.16 -19.04
N ALA A 190 7.01 -6.98 -19.54
CA ALA A 190 8.14 -6.24 -19.00
C ALA A 190 7.99 -5.89 -17.52
N SER A 191 6.77 -5.57 -17.05
CA SER A 191 6.51 -5.28 -15.64
C SER A 191 6.79 -6.49 -14.75
N VAL A 192 6.35 -7.66 -15.17
CA VAL A 192 6.60 -8.92 -14.45
C VAL A 192 8.10 -9.23 -14.41
N GLU A 193 8.78 -9.10 -15.56
CA GLU A 193 10.24 -9.34 -15.67
C GLU A 193 11.06 -8.41 -14.79
N ILE A 194 10.67 -7.12 -14.67
CA ILE A 194 11.35 -6.16 -13.79
C ILE A 194 11.23 -6.58 -12.32
N LEU A 195 10.03 -6.96 -11.84
CA LEU A 195 9.85 -7.41 -10.47
C LEU A 195 10.62 -8.71 -10.18
N LEU A 196 10.63 -9.66 -11.12
CA LEU A 196 11.45 -10.87 -11.01
C LEU A 196 12.95 -10.57 -10.97
N ALA A 197 13.42 -9.55 -11.71
CA ALA A 197 14.82 -9.12 -11.69
C ALA A 197 15.21 -8.47 -10.34
N VAL A 198 14.32 -7.65 -9.75
CA VAL A 198 14.51 -7.12 -8.39
C VAL A 198 14.59 -8.27 -7.38
N ARG A 199 13.64 -9.21 -7.45
CA ARG A 199 13.63 -10.42 -6.59
C ARG A 199 14.94 -11.21 -6.70
N ALA A 200 15.49 -11.32 -7.90
CA ALA A 200 16.77 -12.00 -8.15
C ALA A 200 18.01 -11.19 -7.69
N GLY A 201 17.83 -9.96 -7.19
CA GLY A 201 18.92 -9.07 -6.78
C GLY A 201 19.68 -8.43 -7.96
N GLU A 202 19.10 -8.41 -9.15
CA GLU A 202 19.70 -7.76 -10.33
C GLU A 202 19.52 -6.23 -10.28
N PHE A 203 18.50 -5.76 -9.58
CA PHE A 203 18.23 -4.35 -9.33
C PHE A 203 17.99 -4.10 -7.85
N ALA A 204 18.34 -2.90 -7.38
CA ALA A 204 18.07 -2.46 -6.01
C ALA A 204 16.55 -2.44 -5.73
N ALA A 205 16.17 -2.92 -4.55
CA ALA A 205 14.79 -2.96 -4.11
C ALA A 205 14.40 -1.70 -3.34
N LEU A 206 13.10 -1.39 -3.33
CA LEU A 206 12.56 -0.28 -2.54
C LEU A 206 12.78 -0.48 -1.03
N ALA A 207 13.01 -1.71 -0.59
CA ALA A 207 13.46 -2.05 0.75
C ALA A 207 14.84 -1.46 1.13
N GLU A 208 15.59 -0.92 0.16
CA GLU A 208 16.86 -0.21 0.38
C GLU A 208 16.67 1.31 0.51
N ASP A 209 15.46 1.83 0.29
CA ASP A 209 15.12 3.24 0.46
C ASP A 209 14.76 3.54 1.93
N PRO A 210 15.59 4.28 2.68
CA PRO A 210 15.40 4.45 4.12
C PRO A 210 14.10 5.16 4.47
N PHE A 211 13.62 6.09 3.64
CA PHE A 211 12.39 6.83 3.90
C PHE A 211 11.14 5.96 3.74
N THR A 212 11.14 5.11 2.73
CA THR A 212 10.06 4.16 2.50
C THR A 212 10.00 3.12 3.62
N VAL A 213 11.16 2.59 4.03
CA VAL A 213 11.27 1.62 5.12
C VAL A 213 10.78 2.23 6.44
N ALA A 214 11.25 3.42 6.80
CA ALA A 214 10.82 4.12 8.01
C ALA A 214 9.30 4.39 8.02
N ALA A 215 8.74 4.85 6.89
CA ALA A 215 7.30 5.08 6.78
C ALA A 215 6.49 3.78 7.01
N VAL A 216 6.95 2.65 6.49
CA VAL A 216 6.30 1.33 6.70
C VAL A 216 6.45 0.84 8.15
N GLU A 217 7.60 1.03 8.78
CA GLU A 217 7.83 0.67 10.18
C GLU A 217 6.89 1.43 11.14
N HIS A 218 6.62 2.70 10.83
CA HIS A 218 5.67 3.52 11.61
C HIS A 218 4.20 3.08 11.48
N LEU A 219 3.83 2.34 10.44
CA LEU A 219 2.48 1.75 10.33
C LEU A 219 2.24 0.58 11.30
N ASP A 220 3.31 0.00 11.87
CA ASP A 220 3.23 -1.06 12.88
C ASP A 220 2.35 -2.24 12.45
N ASN A 221 2.74 -2.89 11.35
CA ASN A 221 2.09 -4.08 10.80
C ASN A 221 0.62 -3.86 10.41
N PRO A 222 0.34 -3.04 9.38
CA PRO A 222 -1.00 -2.67 9.00
C PRO A 222 -1.78 -3.83 8.35
N THR A 223 -3.08 -3.91 8.65
CA THR A 223 -4.03 -4.81 7.98
C THR A 223 -4.24 -4.42 6.51
N SER A 224 -4.30 -3.13 6.23
CA SER A 224 -4.22 -2.58 4.86
C SER A 224 -3.49 -1.24 4.87
N ALA A 225 -2.84 -0.93 3.75
CA ALA A 225 -2.09 0.32 3.61
C ALA A 225 -2.06 0.84 2.16
N ILE A 226 -1.85 2.14 2.03
CA ILE A 226 -1.35 2.77 0.80
C ILE A 226 -0.04 3.47 1.15
N LEU A 227 1.00 3.15 0.39
CA LEU A 227 2.31 3.79 0.46
C LEU A 227 2.53 4.57 -0.82
N MET A 228 2.99 5.81 -0.69
CA MET A 228 3.31 6.69 -1.82
C MET A 228 4.71 7.25 -1.61
N ARG A 229 5.52 7.21 -2.67
CA ARG A 229 6.89 7.71 -2.67
C ARG A 229 7.12 8.60 -3.88
N GLY A 230 7.87 9.67 -3.66
CA GLY A 230 8.29 10.61 -4.67
C GLY A 230 7.74 12.03 -4.44
N LEU A 231 8.56 13.03 -4.73
CA LEU A 231 8.18 14.46 -4.58
C LEU A 231 6.94 14.83 -5.39
N GLY A 232 6.73 14.19 -6.55
CA GLY A 232 5.55 14.40 -7.38
C GLY A 232 4.25 13.99 -6.70
N GLU A 233 4.30 13.11 -5.69
CA GLU A 233 3.11 12.64 -5.02
C GLU A 233 2.53 13.69 -4.07
N CYS A 234 3.36 14.41 -3.32
CA CYS A 234 2.84 15.47 -2.45
C CYS A 234 2.25 16.66 -3.25
N LEU A 235 2.81 16.94 -4.44
CA LEU A 235 2.26 17.96 -5.33
C LEU A 235 0.87 17.58 -5.87
N ARG A 236 0.55 16.30 -5.98
CA ARG A 236 -0.77 15.83 -6.43
C ARG A 236 -1.89 16.08 -5.44
N PHE A 237 -1.57 16.24 -4.15
CA PHE A 237 -2.54 16.64 -3.12
C PHE A 237 -2.71 18.16 -3.03
N THR A 238 -1.78 18.93 -3.60
CA THR A 238 -1.92 20.37 -3.66
C THR A 238 -2.99 20.66 -4.70
N PRO A 239 -4.10 21.31 -4.33
CA PRO A 239 -5.10 21.70 -5.31
C PRO A 239 -4.41 22.45 -6.45
N ASN A 240 -4.55 21.94 -7.67
CA ASN A 240 -4.08 22.70 -8.83
C ASN A 240 -5.18 23.76 -9.11
N PRO A 241 -5.00 24.99 -8.62
CA PRO A 241 -6.06 25.99 -8.72
C PRO A 241 -6.39 26.32 -10.17
N ILE A 242 -5.46 26.06 -11.10
CA ILE A 242 -5.66 26.28 -12.52
C ILE A 242 -6.56 25.19 -13.12
N LEU A 243 -6.38 23.90 -12.73
CA LEU A 243 -7.19 22.79 -13.25
C LEU A 243 -8.61 22.80 -12.64
N ASP A 244 -8.72 22.96 -11.32
CA ASP A 244 -10.02 23.07 -10.65
C ASP A 244 -10.83 24.28 -11.17
N LEU A 245 -10.14 25.34 -11.57
CA LEU A 245 -10.77 26.54 -12.10
C LEU A 245 -11.16 26.43 -13.57
N ILE A 246 -10.42 25.66 -14.38
CA ILE A 246 -10.81 25.34 -15.75
C ILE A 246 -12.03 24.40 -15.75
N GLU A 247 -12.12 23.46 -14.81
CA GLU A 247 -13.22 22.50 -14.71
C GLU A 247 -14.48 23.08 -14.03
N THR A 248 -14.32 24.00 -13.07
CA THR A 248 -15.44 24.51 -12.25
C THR A 248 -15.80 25.96 -12.50
N ALA A 249 -14.97 26.75 -13.22
CA ALA A 249 -15.26 28.17 -13.42
C ALA A 249 -16.37 28.38 -14.46
N PRO A 250 -17.45 29.04 -14.07
CA PRO A 250 -18.28 29.74 -15.07
C PRO A 250 -17.36 30.75 -15.74
N THR A 251 -17.31 30.71 -17.07
CA THR A 251 -16.59 31.63 -17.93
C THR A 251 -16.69 33.06 -17.40
N GLY A 252 -15.63 33.62 -16.83
CA GLY A 252 -15.61 35.02 -16.39
C GLY A 252 -14.88 35.42 -15.13
N ARG A 253 -14.17 34.51 -14.40
CA ARG A 253 -13.32 34.92 -13.26
C ARG A 253 -11.97 35.45 -13.72
N ASP A 254 -11.50 36.52 -13.04
CA ASP A 254 -10.21 37.15 -13.31
C ASP A 254 -9.05 36.25 -12.88
N ILE A 255 -8.09 36.02 -13.78
CA ILE A 255 -6.87 35.21 -13.53
C ILE A 255 -6.03 35.80 -12.37
N ALA A 256 -6.13 37.11 -12.11
CA ALA A 256 -5.43 37.75 -10.99
C ALA A 256 -6.02 37.34 -9.63
N GLU A 257 -7.33 37.27 -9.50
CA GLU A 257 -8.03 36.80 -8.29
C GLU A 257 -7.69 35.34 -7.98
N LEU A 258 -7.49 34.55 -9.03
CA LEU A 258 -7.10 33.16 -8.93
C LEU A 258 -5.66 32.96 -8.45
N ARG A 259 -4.74 33.82 -8.86
CA ARG A 259 -3.34 33.82 -8.37
C ARG A 259 -3.27 34.21 -6.90
N GLU A 260 -4.02 35.19 -6.45
CA GLU A 260 -4.08 35.62 -5.05
C GLU A 260 -4.57 34.47 -4.14
N MET A 261 -5.60 33.73 -4.57
CA MET A 261 -6.06 32.52 -3.86
C MET A 261 -5.00 31.42 -3.78
N VAL A 262 -4.12 31.31 -4.76
CA VAL A 262 -3.01 30.30 -4.76
C VAL A 262 -1.89 30.72 -3.81
N GLU A 263 -1.56 32.02 -3.81
CA GLU A 263 -0.49 32.58 -3.00
C GLU A 263 -0.87 32.63 -1.50
N GLU A 264 -2.16 32.69 -1.16
CA GLU A 264 -2.67 32.63 0.21
C GLU A 264 -2.66 31.20 0.81
N LYS A 265 -2.59 30.15 -0.01
CA LYS A 265 -2.49 28.78 0.52
C LYS A 265 -1.08 28.55 1.08
N GLN A 266 -0.99 28.43 2.38
CA GLN A 266 0.23 28.00 3.07
C GLN A 266 0.60 26.58 2.59
N LEU A 267 1.62 26.49 1.74
CA LEU A 267 2.10 25.21 1.22
C LEU A 267 2.99 24.57 2.29
N LEU A 268 2.78 23.28 2.50
CA LEU A 268 3.46 22.48 3.51
C LEU A 268 4.84 22.01 3.01
N VAL A 269 5.72 21.64 3.93
CA VAL A 269 7.06 21.14 3.60
C VAL A 269 6.96 19.82 2.80
N PRO A 270 7.72 19.65 1.71
CA PRO A 270 7.76 18.39 0.98
C PRO A 270 8.27 17.23 1.85
N TYR A 271 7.58 16.09 1.78
CA TYR A 271 7.99 14.83 2.39
C TYR A 271 8.52 13.86 1.34
N ARG A 272 9.26 12.83 1.75
CA ARG A 272 9.84 11.77 0.90
C ARG A 272 8.91 10.60 0.68
N ALA A 273 8.15 10.24 1.70
CA ALA A 273 7.15 9.19 1.64
C ALA A 273 5.90 9.57 2.43
N LEU A 274 4.76 9.13 1.95
CA LEU A 274 3.47 9.15 2.64
C LEU A 274 3.00 7.71 2.78
N ALA A 275 2.72 7.29 3.99
CA ALA A 275 2.08 6.01 4.25
C ALA A 275 0.77 6.23 5.01
N VAL A 276 -0.29 5.54 4.57
CA VAL A 276 -1.59 5.54 5.21
C VAL A 276 -2.00 4.10 5.40
N GLY A 277 -2.24 3.68 6.63
CA GLY A 277 -2.66 2.32 6.93
C GLY A 277 -3.60 2.28 8.11
N TYR A 278 -4.18 1.11 8.35
CA TYR A 278 -4.91 0.84 9.58
C TYR A 278 -4.55 -0.52 10.15
N ARG A 279 -4.79 -0.66 11.43
CA ARG A 279 -4.77 -1.93 12.16
C ARG A 279 -5.91 -1.96 13.17
N GLU A 280 -6.28 -3.15 13.60
CA GLU A 280 -7.21 -3.30 14.71
C GLU A 280 -6.48 -3.09 16.04
N LYS A 281 -7.04 -2.23 16.90
CA LYS A 281 -6.58 -1.99 18.27
C LYS A 281 -7.79 -1.98 19.19
N ASP A 282 -7.81 -2.85 20.16
CA ASP A 282 -8.94 -2.99 21.11
C ASP A 282 -10.29 -3.18 20.40
N SER A 283 -10.32 -4.02 19.34
CA SER A 283 -11.48 -4.33 18.49
C SER A 283 -12.07 -3.11 17.75
N ARG A 284 -11.23 -2.11 17.45
CA ARG A 284 -11.59 -0.96 16.60
C ARG A 284 -10.49 -0.67 15.59
N PRO A 285 -10.85 -0.24 14.38
CA PRO A 285 -9.84 0.20 13.43
C PRO A 285 -9.23 1.52 13.88
N VAL A 286 -7.91 1.55 13.97
CA VAL A 286 -7.11 2.76 14.19
C VAL A 286 -6.27 2.98 12.95
N GLY A 287 -6.40 4.15 12.34
CA GLY A 287 -5.62 4.57 11.20
C GLY A 287 -4.31 5.23 11.64
N THR A 288 -3.28 5.08 10.83
CA THR A 288 -2.01 5.78 10.97
C THR A 288 -1.67 6.44 9.66
N ILE A 289 -1.35 7.73 9.68
CA ILE A 289 -0.87 8.52 8.53
C ILE A 289 0.53 9.00 8.86
N VAL A 290 1.49 8.69 8.01
CA VAL A 290 2.91 8.96 8.22
C VAL A 290 3.44 9.82 7.09
N PHE A 291 4.07 10.95 7.42
CA PHE A 291 4.83 11.80 6.50
C PHE A 291 6.30 11.70 6.88
N GLU A 292 7.12 11.09 6.04
CA GLU A 292 8.54 10.90 6.28
C GLU A 292 9.36 12.01 5.60
N TYR A 293 10.30 12.63 6.31
CA TYR A 293 11.09 13.78 5.86
C TYR A 293 12.59 13.45 5.80
N ASP A 294 13.34 14.34 5.15
CA ASP A 294 14.81 14.24 5.08
C ASP A 294 15.50 14.44 6.44
N ALA A 295 14.85 15.14 7.39
CA ALA A 295 15.42 15.48 8.68
C ALA A 295 14.34 15.73 9.74
N PRO A 296 14.61 15.45 11.03
CA PRO A 296 13.69 15.71 12.15
C PRO A 296 13.21 17.16 12.22
N GLU A 297 14.07 18.11 11.93
CA GLU A 297 13.76 19.55 12.01
C GLU A 297 12.67 19.95 11.00
N LEU A 298 12.58 19.26 9.85
CA LEU A 298 11.52 19.47 8.87
C LEU A 298 10.19 18.91 9.37
N ALA A 299 10.20 17.75 10.01
CA ALA A 299 9.01 17.17 10.64
C ALA A 299 8.49 18.07 11.77
N GLU A 300 9.39 18.57 12.63
CA GLU A 300 9.04 19.50 13.72
C GLU A 300 8.43 20.80 13.18
N ALA A 301 8.99 21.35 12.12
CA ALA A 301 8.51 22.60 11.50
C ALA A 301 7.12 22.43 10.86
N ASP A 302 6.81 21.25 10.33
CA ASP A 302 5.58 20.98 9.58
C ASP A 302 4.43 20.42 10.46
N LEU A 303 4.74 19.91 11.67
CA LEU A 303 3.80 19.25 12.57
C LEU A 303 2.52 20.07 12.79
N ALA A 304 2.66 21.31 13.24
CA ALA A 304 1.50 22.13 13.63
C ALA A 304 0.54 22.38 12.46
N ALA A 305 1.08 22.61 11.26
CA ALA A 305 0.29 22.88 10.06
C ALA A 305 -0.44 21.62 9.59
N ARG A 306 0.22 20.45 9.59
CA ARG A 306 -0.43 19.19 9.19
C ARG A 306 -1.52 18.75 10.15
N CYS A 307 -1.26 18.85 11.47
CA CYS A 307 -2.26 18.53 12.48
C CYS A 307 -3.49 19.44 12.34
N LEU A 308 -3.29 20.75 12.23
CA LEU A 308 -4.38 21.71 12.08
C LEU A 308 -5.22 21.43 10.82
N LEU A 309 -4.56 21.16 9.67
CA LEU A 309 -5.27 20.87 8.44
C LEU A 309 -5.97 19.50 8.45
N ALA A 310 -5.48 18.54 9.22
CA ALA A 310 -6.14 17.25 9.42
C ALA A 310 -7.37 17.38 10.35
N GLU A 311 -7.32 18.24 11.36
CA GLU A 311 -8.40 18.47 12.32
C GLU A 311 -9.49 19.41 11.77
N GLU A 312 -9.09 20.53 11.17
CA GLU A 312 -9.99 21.62 10.79
C GLU A 312 -10.19 21.75 9.27
N GLY A 313 -9.44 20.97 8.48
CA GLY A 313 -9.53 20.99 7.02
C GLY A 313 -10.87 20.47 6.51
N SER A 314 -11.18 20.83 5.27
CA SER A 314 -12.40 20.41 4.58
C SER A 314 -12.09 19.48 3.40
N SER A 315 -12.94 18.48 3.23
CA SER A 315 -12.99 17.63 2.04
C SER A 315 -13.57 18.42 0.88
N SER A 316 -12.85 18.51 -0.21
CA SER A 316 -13.37 19.09 -1.46
C SER A 316 -14.36 18.15 -2.18
N HIS A 317 -14.21 16.85 -1.94
CA HIS A 317 -15.08 15.82 -2.55
C HIS A 317 -16.46 15.77 -1.89
N TYR A 318 -16.54 15.95 -0.57
CA TYR A 318 -17.81 15.90 0.18
C TYR A 318 -18.35 17.26 0.57
N ASP A 319 -17.61 18.35 0.31
CA ASP A 319 -17.95 19.72 0.77
C ASP A 319 -18.28 19.76 2.28
N ALA A 320 -17.47 19.10 3.09
CA ALA A 320 -17.67 18.89 4.52
C ALA A 320 -16.31 18.80 5.26
N PRO A 321 -16.26 19.01 6.58
CA PRO A 321 -15.03 18.81 7.37
C PRO A 321 -14.43 17.40 7.18
N ILE A 322 -13.10 17.31 7.23
CA ILE A 322 -12.38 16.02 7.21
C ILE A 322 -12.91 15.09 8.31
N ALA A 323 -13.17 15.65 9.50
CA ALA A 323 -13.68 14.94 10.65
C ALA A 323 -15.10 14.34 10.46
N GLU A 324 -15.87 14.82 9.49
CA GLU A 324 -17.18 14.28 9.13
C GLU A 324 -17.12 13.38 7.88
N SER A 325 -16.04 13.48 7.11
CA SER A 325 -15.90 12.82 5.81
C SER A 325 -15.10 11.53 5.89
N TYR A 326 -13.99 11.55 6.64
CA TYR A 326 -12.99 10.49 6.60
C TYR A 326 -12.57 9.96 7.98
N PHE A 327 -12.12 10.82 8.90
CA PHE A 327 -11.60 10.42 10.21
C PHE A 327 -11.58 11.56 11.21
N THR A 328 -11.46 11.22 12.49
CA THR A 328 -11.10 12.15 13.58
C THR A 328 -9.65 11.91 14.00
N VAL A 329 -8.88 12.97 14.24
CA VAL A 329 -7.52 12.89 14.78
C VAL A 329 -7.58 12.47 16.24
N LEU A 330 -6.81 11.45 16.62
CA LEU A 330 -6.65 10.97 18.01
C LEU A 330 -5.37 11.52 18.63
N ASP A 331 -4.29 11.52 17.85
CA ASP A 331 -2.98 12.03 18.24
C ASP A 331 -2.22 12.54 17.02
N CYS A 332 -1.31 13.49 17.22
CA CYS A 332 -0.47 14.03 16.18
C CYS A 332 0.90 14.38 16.77
N ALA A 333 1.96 13.72 16.33
CA ALA A 333 3.27 13.82 16.93
C ALA A 333 4.40 13.68 15.91
N VAL A 334 5.59 14.20 16.26
CA VAL A 334 6.84 13.87 15.58
C VAL A 334 7.46 12.64 16.24
N LYS A 335 7.90 11.70 15.44
CA LYS A 335 8.73 10.58 15.86
C LYS A 335 9.88 10.43 14.86
N GLU A 336 11.10 10.61 15.35
CA GLU A 336 12.29 10.65 14.50
C GLU A 336 12.17 11.72 13.40
N SER A 337 12.19 11.36 12.13
CA SER A 337 12.00 12.26 10.98
C SER A 337 10.59 12.22 10.39
N ALA A 338 9.61 11.67 11.11
CA ALA A 338 8.24 11.56 10.65
C ALA A 338 7.25 12.41 11.44
N VAL A 339 6.27 13.00 10.75
CA VAL A 339 5.00 13.42 11.34
C VAL A 339 4.03 12.26 11.27
N ILE A 340 3.47 11.87 12.41
CA ILE A 340 2.55 10.74 12.51
C ILE A 340 1.23 11.22 13.08
N LEU A 341 0.14 10.93 12.37
CA LEU A 341 -1.22 11.12 12.85
C LEU A 341 -1.82 9.75 13.17
N GLU A 342 -2.27 9.55 14.41
CA GLU A 342 -3.16 8.45 14.78
C GLU A 342 -4.60 8.94 14.64
N VAL A 343 -5.45 8.20 13.92
CA VAL A 343 -6.79 8.64 13.55
C VAL A 343 -7.84 7.55 13.75
N SER A 344 -9.08 7.95 14.02
CA SER A 344 -10.23 7.03 14.05
C SER A 344 -11.04 7.20 12.77
N PRO A 345 -11.14 6.17 11.91
CA PRO A 345 -11.97 6.22 10.69
C PRO A 345 -13.44 6.44 11.02
N ILE A 346 -14.12 7.24 10.21
CA ILE A 346 -15.56 7.48 10.36
C ILE A 346 -16.33 6.16 10.23
N ASN A 347 -17.26 5.94 11.17
CA ASN A 347 -18.12 4.76 11.26
C ASN A 347 -17.34 3.43 11.35
N ASP A 348 -16.12 3.46 11.89
CA ASP A 348 -15.21 2.31 11.95
C ASP A 348 -14.95 1.69 10.55
N GLN A 349 -14.89 2.53 9.49
CA GLN A 349 -14.70 2.12 8.11
C GLN A 349 -13.29 2.51 7.59
N PRO A 350 -12.26 1.65 7.73
CA PRO A 350 -10.89 1.96 7.31
C PRO A 350 -10.74 2.36 5.84
N ASN A 351 -11.60 1.85 4.96
CA ASN A 351 -11.58 2.19 3.54
C ASN A 351 -11.81 3.68 3.26
N ARG A 352 -12.34 4.44 4.21
CA ARG A 352 -12.46 5.90 4.13
C ARG A 352 -11.10 6.57 4.01
N LEU A 353 -10.09 6.08 4.76
CA LEU A 353 -8.72 6.58 4.69
C LEU A 353 -8.12 6.40 3.29
N PHE A 354 -8.36 5.24 2.69
CA PHE A 354 -7.83 4.93 1.36
C PHE A 354 -8.53 5.72 0.24
N ARG A 355 -9.85 5.91 0.35
CA ARG A 355 -10.61 6.76 -0.58
C ARG A 355 -10.11 8.20 -0.58
N MET A 356 -9.83 8.76 0.59
CA MET A 356 -9.24 10.09 0.72
C MET A 356 -7.95 10.22 -0.09
N VAL A 357 -7.04 9.24 0.04
CA VAL A 357 -5.79 9.20 -0.71
C VAL A 357 -6.03 9.08 -2.21
N LEU A 358 -6.89 8.16 -2.63
CA LEU A 358 -7.18 7.91 -4.05
C LEU A 358 -7.88 9.09 -4.72
N TYR A 359 -8.75 9.79 -4.00
CA TYR A 359 -9.43 11.01 -4.50
C TYR A 359 -8.54 12.25 -4.43
N ARG A 360 -7.32 12.15 -3.88
CA ARG A 360 -6.44 13.29 -3.63
C ARG A 360 -7.08 14.37 -2.75
N ASP A 361 -8.00 13.96 -1.88
CA ASP A 361 -8.85 14.82 -1.07
C ASP A 361 -8.31 14.94 0.37
N ALA A 362 -7.03 15.27 0.48
CA ALA A 362 -6.31 15.39 1.76
C ALA A 362 -5.48 16.69 1.76
N PRO A 363 -6.07 17.83 2.15
CA PRO A 363 -5.38 19.12 2.13
C PRO A 363 -4.10 19.12 2.97
N PHE A 364 -4.08 18.35 4.05
CA PHE A 364 -2.92 18.18 4.91
C PHE A 364 -1.81 17.33 4.27
N ALA A 365 -2.05 16.65 3.14
CA ALA A 365 -1.06 15.87 2.42
C ALA A 365 -0.41 16.65 1.24
N GLY A 366 -0.83 17.88 0.99
CA GLY A 366 -0.21 18.76 0.01
C GLY A 366 1.19 19.23 0.43
N CYS A 367 1.93 19.83 -0.50
CA CYS A 367 3.23 20.44 -0.22
C CYS A 367 3.54 21.60 -1.16
N SER A 368 4.55 22.43 -0.78
CA SER A 368 5.12 23.44 -1.66
C SER A 368 6.03 22.81 -2.72
N SER A 369 5.98 23.34 -3.94
CA SER A 369 6.88 22.98 -5.04
C SER A 369 8.26 23.65 -4.85
#